data_ebcac3124b9b1c57a38d3964c4319f4b
#
_entry.id   ebcac3124b9b1c57a38d3964c4319f4b
#
_cell.length_a   1.000
_cell.length_b   1.000
_cell.length_c   1.000
_cell.angle_alpha   90.00
_cell.angle_beta   90.00
_cell.angle_gamma   90.00
#
_symmetry.space_group_name_H-M   'P 1'
#
loop_
_entity.id
_entity.type
_entity.pdbx_description
1 polymer ?
#
loop_
_entity_poly.entity_id
_entity_poly.type
_entity_poly.pdbx_seq_one_letter_code
_entity_poly.pdbx_strand_id
1 'polypeptide(L)'
;YSAFGKYDVVHIHAEGPAFFTWLPKMFGKRVVVTVHGIDWQREKWQSGLGSKFIHQGEKNAAKYADEVIVLSKGVQDYFMETYGRETHFIPNGVNRPQIREAKLIRDNFGLEKDSYILFLGRLVPEKGIRYLVEAFKNVETDKKLVIAGGSSDTDSFMEELKELAKGDDRILFTGFVQGAMLDELYSNAYIYTLPSDLEGMPLSLLEAMSYGNCCLVSDIPECTEVVEDKALIFQKSNVEDLQEKLQDACDHPEMVMKMKNQAADFICKKYNWDEVVKETMKLYRRK
;
A
#
# COMPACT_ATOMS: atom_id res chain seq x y z
N TYR A 1 -19.31 -9.89 21.66
CA TYR A 1 -19.85 -10.91 20.75
C TYR A 1 -18.86 -12.07 20.58
N SER A 2 -17.60 -11.80 20.18
CA SER A 2 -16.56 -12.82 19.97
C SER A 2 -16.16 -13.56 21.25
N ALA A 3 -16.19 -12.92 22.42
CA ALA A 3 -15.85 -13.54 23.70
C ALA A 3 -16.88 -14.61 24.14
N PHE A 4 -18.17 -14.38 23.87
CA PHE A 4 -19.26 -15.25 24.32
C PHE A 4 -19.78 -16.19 23.21
N GLY A 5 -19.36 -16.02 21.95
CA GLY A 5 -19.76 -16.87 20.85
C GLY A 5 -19.09 -18.25 20.87
N LYS A 6 -19.64 -19.18 20.07
CA LYS A 6 -19.07 -20.53 19.85
C LYS A 6 -17.91 -20.50 18.85
N TYR A 7 -16.95 -19.58 19.05
CA TYR A 7 -15.76 -19.46 18.22
C TYR A 7 -14.55 -19.99 18.97
N ASP A 8 -13.69 -20.75 18.31
CA ASP A 8 -12.46 -21.30 18.89
C ASP A 8 -11.30 -20.31 18.77
N VAL A 9 -11.31 -19.50 17.70
CA VAL A 9 -10.25 -18.54 17.36
C VAL A 9 -10.86 -17.15 17.16
N VAL A 10 -10.17 -16.14 17.66
CA VAL A 10 -10.44 -14.72 17.38
C VAL A 10 -9.23 -14.14 16.69
N HIS A 11 -9.39 -13.70 15.44
CA HIS A 11 -8.36 -13.02 14.70
C HIS A 11 -8.63 -11.52 14.69
N ILE A 12 -7.71 -10.75 15.25
CA ILE A 12 -7.80 -9.30 15.40
C ILE A 12 -6.86 -8.66 14.37
N HIS A 13 -7.33 -7.65 13.65
CA HIS A 13 -6.54 -6.90 12.70
C HIS A 13 -6.31 -5.48 13.19
N ALA A 14 -5.06 -5.02 13.08
CA ALA A 14 -4.55 -3.72 13.46
C ALA A 14 -4.41 -3.48 14.98
N GLU A 15 -3.58 -2.50 15.34
CA GLU A 15 -3.21 -2.18 16.72
C GLU A 15 -4.38 -1.61 17.53
N GLY A 16 -5.25 -0.80 16.90
CA GLY A 16 -6.40 -0.23 17.61
C GLY A 16 -7.33 -1.30 18.20
N PRO A 17 -7.91 -2.21 17.41
CA PRO A 17 -8.70 -3.34 17.92
C PRO A 17 -7.90 -4.28 18.84
N ALA A 18 -6.58 -4.39 18.66
CA ALA A 18 -5.73 -5.21 19.51
C ALA A 18 -5.65 -4.74 20.97
N PHE A 19 -6.10 -3.51 21.27
CA PHE A 19 -6.30 -3.05 22.64
C PHE A 19 -7.10 -4.07 23.48
N PHE A 20 -8.08 -4.74 22.87
CA PHE A 20 -8.96 -5.70 23.53
C PHE A 20 -8.49 -7.17 23.42
N THR A 21 -7.25 -7.45 23.04
CA THR A 21 -6.70 -8.82 22.87
C THR A 21 -6.86 -9.67 24.13
N TRP A 22 -6.73 -9.08 25.31
CA TRP A 22 -6.88 -9.77 26.61
C TRP A 22 -8.30 -10.29 26.85
N LEU A 23 -9.33 -9.65 26.28
CA LEU A 23 -10.72 -10.02 26.57
C LEU A 23 -11.09 -11.43 26.05
N PRO A 24 -10.93 -11.79 24.77
CA PRO A 24 -11.20 -13.15 24.32
C PRO A 24 -10.28 -14.19 25.00
N LYS A 25 -9.07 -13.80 25.42
CA LYS A 25 -8.18 -14.67 26.20
C LYS A 25 -8.77 -15.07 27.53
N MET A 26 -9.43 -14.15 28.25
CA MET A 26 -10.12 -14.46 29.53
C MET A 26 -11.21 -15.52 29.37
N PHE A 27 -11.78 -15.67 28.18
CA PHE A 27 -12.79 -16.70 27.87
C PHE A 27 -12.19 -17.94 27.17
N GLY A 28 -10.89 -18.14 27.29
CA GLY A 28 -10.19 -19.34 26.78
C GLY A 28 -10.10 -19.43 25.26
N LYS A 29 -10.34 -18.34 24.54
CA LYS A 29 -10.21 -18.31 23.07
C LYS A 29 -8.75 -18.22 22.67
N ARG A 30 -8.42 -18.87 21.53
CA ARG A 30 -7.15 -18.63 20.86
C ARG A 30 -7.23 -17.27 20.15
N VAL A 31 -6.21 -16.43 20.33
CA VAL A 31 -6.18 -15.09 19.74
C VAL A 31 -4.97 -14.94 18.84
N VAL A 32 -5.24 -14.61 17.59
CA VAL A 32 -4.25 -14.24 16.59
C VAL A 32 -4.39 -12.74 16.30
N VAL A 33 -3.29 -12.01 16.20
CA VAL A 33 -3.30 -10.58 15.86
C VAL A 33 -2.46 -10.36 14.62
N THR A 34 -3.01 -9.67 13.60
CA THR A 34 -2.23 -9.17 12.46
C THR A 34 -1.97 -7.69 12.64
N VAL A 35 -0.70 -7.31 12.68
CA VAL A 35 -0.20 -5.94 12.70
C VAL A 35 0.09 -5.51 11.26
N HIS A 36 -0.66 -4.54 10.74
CA HIS A 36 -0.57 -4.08 9.35
C HIS A 36 0.52 -3.02 9.10
N GLY A 37 1.24 -2.64 10.11
CA GLY A 37 2.26 -1.60 10.14
C GLY A 37 2.25 -0.96 11.52
N ILE A 38 3.18 -0.07 11.79
CA ILE A 38 3.26 0.63 13.08
C ILE A 38 2.40 1.89 12.98
N ASP A 39 1.10 1.75 13.35
CA ASP A 39 0.09 2.79 13.11
C ASP A 39 0.38 4.12 13.85
N TRP A 40 1.00 4.09 15.03
CA TRP A 40 1.33 5.32 15.77
C TRP A 40 2.41 6.18 15.11
N GLN A 41 3.17 5.67 14.12
CA GLN A 41 4.10 6.45 13.30
C GLN A 41 3.39 7.31 12.25
N ARG A 42 2.13 7.02 11.93
CA ARG A 42 1.36 7.81 10.98
C ARG A 42 1.00 9.17 11.56
N GLU A 43 1.04 10.21 10.74
CA GLU A 43 0.81 11.60 11.14
C GLU A 43 -0.46 11.75 11.99
N LYS A 44 -1.55 11.11 11.61
CA LYS A 44 -2.82 11.10 12.33
C LYS A 44 -2.73 10.65 13.79
N TRP A 45 -1.77 9.79 14.13
CA TRP A 45 -1.65 9.13 15.43
C TRP A 45 -0.40 9.49 16.21
N GLN A 46 0.32 10.55 15.80
CA GLN A 46 1.55 10.98 16.50
C GLN A 46 1.30 11.64 17.86
N SER A 47 0.06 12.07 18.16
CA SER A 47 -0.26 12.75 19.41
C SER A 47 -1.65 12.42 19.95
N GLY A 48 -1.88 12.72 21.24
CA GLY A 48 -3.18 12.65 21.90
C GLY A 48 -3.54 11.28 22.48
N LEU A 49 -4.82 11.15 22.87
CA LEU A 49 -5.35 9.92 23.50
C LEU A 49 -5.40 8.75 22.50
N GLY A 50 -5.62 9.03 21.23
CA GLY A 50 -5.64 8.02 20.15
C GLY A 50 -4.30 7.32 19.99
N SER A 51 -3.19 8.07 20.00
CA SER A 51 -1.83 7.53 19.96
C SER A 51 -1.57 6.57 21.13
N LYS A 52 -1.93 6.98 22.34
CA LYS A 52 -1.78 6.15 23.55
C LYS A 52 -2.62 4.87 23.47
N PHE A 53 -3.82 4.96 22.92
CA PHE A 53 -4.71 3.82 22.73
C PHE A 53 -4.12 2.80 21.74
N ILE A 54 -3.62 3.26 20.61
CA ILE A 54 -2.99 2.40 19.58
C ILE A 54 -1.73 1.73 20.15
N HIS A 55 -0.85 2.51 20.79
CA HIS A 55 0.37 2.00 21.40
C HIS A 55 0.08 0.98 22.52
N GLN A 56 -1.01 1.18 23.29
CA GLN A 56 -1.43 0.17 24.27
C GLN A 56 -1.97 -1.09 23.59
N GLY A 57 -2.63 -0.95 22.44
CA GLY A 57 -3.07 -2.09 21.61
C GLY A 57 -1.92 -2.93 21.11
N GLU A 58 -0.84 -2.28 20.63
CA GLU A 58 0.40 -2.94 20.23
C GLU A 58 1.01 -3.75 21.39
N LYS A 59 1.15 -3.12 22.58
CA LYS A 59 1.61 -3.82 23.79
C LYS A 59 0.73 -5.00 24.17
N ASN A 60 -0.58 -4.85 24.03
CA ASN A 60 -1.51 -5.92 24.33
C ASN A 60 -1.43 -7.06 23.30
N ALA A 61 -1.21 -6.75 22.02
CA ALA A 61 -0.93 -7.75 21.00
C ALA A 61 0.33 -8.56 21.36
N ALA A 62 1.43 -7.88 21.66
CA ALA A 62 2.69 -8.51 22.03
C ALA A 62 2.55 -9.41 23.28
N LYS A 63 1.77 -8.97 24.27
CA LYS A 63 1.65 -9.63 25.57
C LYS A 63 0.63 -10.77 25.61
N TYR A 64 -0.53 -10.59 24.98
CA TYR A 64 -1.69 -11.46 25.21
C TYR A 64 -2.07 -12.33 24.01
N ALA A 65 -1.64 -11.98 22.77
CA ALA A 65 -1.93 -12.82 21.61
C ALA A 65 -1.21 -14.17 21.70
N ASP A 66 -1.86 -15.24 21.26
CA ASP A 66 -1.20 -16.54 21.09
C ASP A 66 -0.18 -16.45 19.96
N GLU A 67 -0.58 -15.84 18.82
CA GLU A 67 0.27 -15.63 17.68
C GLU A 67 0.13 -14.17 17.18
N VAL A 68 1.24 -13.60 16.73
CA VAL A 68 1.27 -12.29 16.10
C VAL A 68 1.79 -12.44 14.68
N ILE A 69 1.02 -11.94 13.72
CA ILE A 69 1.38 -11.86 12.31
C ILE A 69 1.83 -10.43 12.00
N VAL A 70 2.92 -10.30 11.27
CA VAL A 70 3.44 -9.02 10.76
C VAL A 70 3.63 -9.09 9.25
N LEU A 71 3.54 -7.96 8.57
CA LEU A 71 3.52 -7.88 7.11
C LEU A 71 4.86 -7.47 6.49
N SER A 72 5.84 -7.03 7.31
CA SER A 72 7.19 -6.69 6.87
C SER A 72 8.24 -7.21 7.86
N LYS A 73 9.46 -7.40 7.38
CA LYS A 73 10.59 -7.78 8.24
C LYS A 73 10.95 -6.69 9.24
N GLY A 74 10.85 -5.42 8.84
CA GLY A 74 11.10 -4.30 9.74
C GLY A 74 10.18 -4.31 10.95
N VAL A 75 8.88 -4.64 10.78
CA VAL A 75 7.94 -4.80 11.91
C VAL A 75 8.26 -6.04 12.73
N GLN A 76 8.75 -7.12 12.11
CA GLN A 76 9.18 -8.33 12.82
C GLN A 76 10.35 -8.04 13.76
N ASP A 77 11.37 -7.36 13.26
CA ASP A 77 12.55 -6.97 14.04
C ASP A 77 12.16 -5.99 15.16
N TYR A 78 11.31 -5.01 14.87
CA TYR A 78 10.78 -4.09 15.87
C TYR A 78 10.08 -4.79 17.04
N PHE A 79 9.21 -5.79 16.77
CA PHE A 79 8.53 -6.55 17.83
C PHE A 79 9.50 -7.37 18.66
N MET A 80 10.54 -7.94 18.04
CA MET A 80 11.58 -8.66 18.75
C MET A 80 12.40 -7.73 19.64
N GLU A 81 12.85 -6.59 19.13
CA GLU A 81 13.67 -5.63 19.85
C GLU A 81 12.92 -4.94 20.98
N THR A 82 11.65 -4.54 20.71
CA THR A 82 10.87 -3.73 21.66
C THR A 82 10.21 -4.57 22.75
N TYR A 83 9.72 -5.77 22.38
CA TYR A 83 8.89 -6.60 23.27
C TYR A 83 9.48 -7.98 23.54
N GLY A 84 10.59 -8.37 22.93
CA GLY A 84 11.11 -9.74 22.96
C GLY A 84 10.10 -10.76 22.41
N ARG A 85 9.23 -10.31 21.47
CA ARG A 85 8.11 -11.10 20.96
C ARG A 85 8.44 -11.65 19.57
N GLU A 86 8.51 -12.99 19.46
CA GLU A 86 8.54 -13.67 18.17
C GLU A 86 7.22 -13.46 17.42
N THR A 87 7.31 -13.18 16.14
CA THR A 87 6.17 -12.95 15.25
C THR A 87 6.31 -13.76 13.96
N HIS A 88 5.17 -13.98 13.29
CA HIS A 88 5.14 -14.68 12.00
C HIS A 88 5.09 -13.67 10.88
N PHE A 89 6.10 -13.68 10.02
CA PHE A 89 6.07 -12.90 8.78
C PHE A 89 5.16 -13.60 7.77
N ILE A 90 3.94 -13.09 7.61
CA ILE A 90 2.96 -13.54 6.63
C ILE A 90 2.46 -12.30 5.90
N PRO A 91 3.01 -12.01 4.71
CA PRO A 91 2.66 -10.81 3.93
C PRO A 91 1.23 -10.86 3.40
N ASN A 92 0.74 -9.74 2.88
CA ASN A 92 -0.48 -9.74 2.07
C ASN A 92 -0.26 -10.51 0.77
N GLY A 93 -1.33 -11.11 0.25
CA GLY A 93 -1.31 -11.75 -1.05
C GLY A 93 -1.90 -10.87 -2.15
N VAL A 94 -1.70 -11.29 -3.38
CA VAL A 94 -2.35 -10.73 -4.57
C VAL A 94 -2.74 -11.84 -5.52
N ASN A 95 -3.88 -11.66 -6.21
CA ASN A 95 -4.31 -12.55 -7.28
C ASN A 95 -3.96 -11.93 -8.64
N ARG A 96 -3.83 -12.78 -9.65
CA ARG A 96 -3.72 -12.32 -11.04
C ARG A 96 -5.06 -11.72 -11.45
N PRO A 97 -5.12 -10.43 -11.84
CA PRO A 97 -6.37 -9.77 -12.19
C PRO A 97 -6.77 -10.07 -13.64
N GLN A 98 -7.99 -9.67 -13.97
CA GLN A 98 -8.45 -9.61 -15.36
C GLN A 98 -8.03 -8.26 -15.97
N ILE A 99 -7.21 -8.30 -17.00
CA ILE A 99 -6.83 -7.11 -17.77
C ILE A 99 -8.03 -6.59 -18.55
N ARG A 100 -8.26 -5.28 -18.53
CA ARG A 100 -9.37 -4.60 -19.20
C ARG A 100 -8.87 -3.57 -20.19
N GLU A 101 -9.60 -3.44 -21.29
CA GLU A 101 -9.38 -2.35 -22.25
C GLU A 101 -9.88 -1.01 -21.66
N ALA A 102 -9.29 0.09 -22.11
CA ALA A 102 -9.71 1.44 -21.75
C ALA A 102 -11.07 1.78 -22.40
N LYS A 103 -12.13 1.74 -21.62
CA LYS A 103 -13.51 2.12 -22.01
C LYS A 103 -14.04 3.20 -21.08
N LEU A 104 -14.28 2.86 -19.82
CA LEU A 104 -14.79 3.81 -18.84
C LEU A 104 -13.82 4.97 -18.60
N ILE A 105 -12.53 4.68 -18.53
CA ILE A 105 -11.50 5.72 -18.34
C ILE A 105 -11.37 6.64 -19.57
N ARG A 106 -11.62 6.11 -20.78
CA ARG A 106 -11.70 6.92 -22.01
C ARG A 106 -12.92 7.82 -21.97
N ASP A 107 -14.10 7.26 -21.71
CA ASP A 107 -15.37 8.00 -21.74
C ASP A 107 -15.46 9.09 -20.68
N ASN A 108 -14.88 8.85 -19.47
CA ASN A 108 -14.95 9.78 -18.35
C ASN A 108 -13.79 10.76 -18.28
N PHE A 109 -12.59 10.36 -18.73
CA PHE A 109 -11.35 11.12 -18.50
C PHE A 109 -10.49 11.33 -19.73
N GLY A 110 -10.89 10.76 -20.88
CA GLY A 110 -10.09 10.82 -22.12
C GLY A 110 -8.73 10.13 -21.97
N LEU A 111 -8.68 9.02 -21.23
CA LEU A 111 -7.45 8.25 -21.01
C LEU A 111 -7.41 7.03 -21.90
N GLU A 112 -6.26 6.83 -22.54
CA GLU A 112 -5.95 5.68 -23.39
C GLU A 112 -4.84 4.84 -22.77
N LYS A 113 -4.63 3.65 -23.34
CA LYS A 113 -3.52 2.79 -22.93
C LYS A 113 -2.18 3.51 -23.06
N ASP A 114 -1.35 3.41 -22.02
CA ASP A 114 -0.01 3.99 -21.92
C ASP A 114 0.04 5.53 -22.03
N SER A 115 -1.12 6.23 -21.92
CA SER A 115 -1.21 7.69 -22.00
C SER A 115 -1.03 8.41 -20.66
N TYR A 116 -0.82 7.69 -19.56
CA TYR A 116 -0.75 8.31 -18.22
C TYR A 116 0.14 7.55 -17.24
N ILE A 117 0.65 8.32 -16.29
CA ILE A 117 1.30 7.88 -15.06
C ILE A 117 0.24 7.84 -13.99
N LEU A 118 0.13 6.73 -13.24
CA LEU A 118 -0.93 6.49 -12.26
C LEU A 118 -0.38 6.55 -10.84
N PHE A 119 -1.00 7.34 -9.99
CA PHE A 119 -1.04 7.14 -8.54
C PHE A 119 -2.44 6.67 -8.15
N LEU A 120 -2.53 5.60 -7.34
CA LEU A 120 -3.80 5.12 -6.82
C LEU A 120 -3.67 4.76 -5.34
N GLY A 121 -4.49 5.41 -4.48
CA GLY A 121 -4.47 5.19 -3.05
C GLY A 121 -5.25 6.25 -2.27
N ARG A 122 -5.19 6.17 -0.95
CA ARG A 122 -5.73 7.23 -0.09
C ARG A 122 -4.91 8.49 -0.28
N LEU A 123 -5.58 9.63 -0.34
CA LEU A 123 -4.91 10.92 -0.43
C LEU A 123 -4.60 11.44 0.98
N VAL A 124 -3.42 11.06 1.47
CA VAL A 124 -2.88 11.43 2.79
C VAL A 124 -1.41 11.84 2.66
N PRO A 125 -0.89 12.71 3.55
CA PRO A 125 0.45 13.28 3.43
C PRO A 125 1.56 12.24 3.29
N GLU A 126 1.51 11.16 4.08
CA GLU A 126 2.52 10.10 4.09
C GLU A 126 2.62 9.30 2.78
N LYS A 127 1.69 9.49 1.84
CA LYS A 127 1.75 8.91 0.50
C LYS A 127 2.63 9.70 -0.49
N GLY A 128 3.19 10.83 -0.07
CA GLY A 128 4.15 11.60 -0.85
C GLY A 128 3.61 12.20 -2.17
N ILE A 129 2.29 12.39 -2.27
CA ILE A 129 1.64 12.85 -3.51
C ILE A 129 2.10 14.29 -3.86
N ARG A 130 2.47 15.09 -2.85
CA ARG A 130 3.07 16.42 -3.07
C ARG A 130 4.32 16.33 -3.95
N TYR A 131 5.25 15.42 -3.59
CA TYR A 131 6.49 15.21 -4.34
C TYR A 131 6.20 14.81 -5.79
N LEU A 132 5.20 13.95 -5.99
CA LEU A 132 4.81 13.48 -7.31
C LEU A 132 4.27 14.62 -8.19
N VAL A 133 3.41 15.48 -7.62
CA VAL A 133 2.86 16.63 -8.33
C VAL A 133 3.98 17.63 -8.67
N GLU A 134 4.85 17.94 -7.72
CA GLU A 134 5.98 18.86 -7.92
C GLU A 134 6.97 18.33 -8.97
N ALA A 135 7.35 17.07 -8.88
CA ALA A 135 8.24 16.43 -9.84
C ALA A 135 7.63 16.39 -11.24
N PHE A 136 6.37 15.96 -11.36
CA PHE A 136 5.71 15.80 -12.65
C PHE A 136 5.56 17.11 -13.43
N LYS A 137 5.36 18.24 -12.76
CA LYS A 137 5.26 19.57 -13.42
C LYS A 137 6.51 19.91 -14.25
N ASN A 138 7.66 19.35 -13.90
CA ASN A 138 8.92 19.58 -14.60
C ASN A 138 9.30 18.42 -15.56
N VAL A 139 8.46 17.42 -15.71
CA VAL A 139 8.68 16.32 -16.67
C VAL A 139 8.18 16.72 -18.05
N GLU A 140 9.04 16.58 -19.05
CA GLU A 140 8.71 16.80 -20.46
C GLU A 140 8.07 15.55 -21.05
N THR A 141 6.75 15.53 -21.14
CA THR A 141 5.98 14.37 -21.64
C THR A 141 4.59 14.79 -22.12
N ASP A 142 4.04 14.03 -23.05
CA ASP A 142 2.65 14.10 -23.50
C ASP A 142 1.66 13.34 -22.59
N LYS A 143 2.19 12.58 -21.63
CA LYS A 143 1.39 11.78 -20.71
C LYS A 143 0.73 12.64 -19.64
N LYS A 144 -0.41 12.16 -19.15
CA LYS A 144 -1.08 12.75 -17.99
C LYS A 144 -0.58 12.14 -16.68
N LEU A 145 -0.65 12.90 -15.59
CA LEU A 145 -0.57 12.35 -14.24
C LEU A 145 -1.99 12.14 -13.72
N VAL A 146 -2.35 10.91 -13.41
CA VAL A 146 -3.66 10.54 -12.87
C VAL A 146 -3.52 10.22 -11.39
N ILE A 147 -4.18 11.01 -10.56
CA ILE A 147 -4.25 10.84 -9.11
C ILE A 147 -5.64 10.29 -8.77
N ALA A 148 -5.70 8.99 -8.52
CA ALA A 148 -6.94 8.28 -8.22
C ALA A 148 -7.04 7.96 -6.73
N GLY A 149 -8.14 8.38 -6.09
CA GLY A 149 -8.41 8.13 -4.69
C GLY A 149 -9.23 9.22 -4.03
N GLY A 150 -9.67 8.94 -2.81
CA GLY A 150 -10.41 9.89 -1.98
C GLY A 150 -9.60 10.37 -0.78
N SER A 151 -9.97 11.53 -0.25
CA SER A 151 -9.51 11.97 1.08
C SER A 151 -10.05 11.02 2.15
N SER A 152 -9.24 10.67 3.16
CA SER A 152 -9.69 9.77 4.22
C SER A 152 -10.21 10.50 5.46
N ASP A 153 -9.78 11.73 5.70
CA ASP A 153 -10.04 12.42 6.98
C ASP A 153 -10.38 13.91 6.86
N THR A 154 -9.89 14.61 5.86
CA THR A 154 -10.20 16.03 5.60
C THR A 154 -10.07 16.35 4.12
N ASP A 155 -10.96 17.20 3.61
CA ASP A 155 -10.87 17.69 2.23
C ASP A 155 -9.69 18.65 2.01
N SER A 156 -9.09 19.16 3.11
CA SER A 156 -8.01 20.15 3.06
C SER A 156 -6.76 19.68 2.30
N PHE A 157 -6.36 18.42 2.47
CA PHE A 157 -5.20 17.88 1.74
C PHE A 157 -5.49 17.72 0.25
N MET A 158 -6.71 17.34 -0.11
CA MET A 158 -7.14 17.28 -1.52
C MET A 158 -7.13 18.69 -2.14
N GLU A 159 -7.60 19.70 -1.42
CA GLU A 159 -7.59 21.09 -1.90
C GLU A 159 -6.17 21.62 -2.06
N GLU A 160 -5.28 21.31 -1.12
CA GLU A 160 -3.85 21.61 -1.23
C GLU A 160 -3.22 21.00 -2.48
N LEU A 161 -3.47 19.70 -2.73
CA LEU A 161 -2.95 19.02 -3.94
C LEU A 161 -3.48 19.63 -5.23
N LYS A 162 -4.76 20.02 -5.26
CA LYS A 162 -5.36 20.71 -6.42
C LYS A 162 -4.74 22.08 -6.64
N GLU A 163 -4.48 22.83 -5.58
CA GLU A 163 -3.81 24.14 -5.71
C GLU A 163 -2.36 23.96 -6.18
N LEU A 164 -1.64 22.95 -5.68
CA LEU A 164 -0.29 22.63 -6.12
C LEU A 164 -0.26 22.21 -7.61
N ALA A 165 -1.26 21.50 -8.09
CA ALA A 165 -1.40 21.06 -9.47
C ALA A 165 -1.84 22.18 -10.44
N LYS A 166 -2.26 23.32 -9.90
CA LYS A 166 -2.78 24.44 -10.70
C LYS A 166 -1.78 24.92 -11.73
N GLY A 167 -2.28 25.14 -12.94
CA GLY A 167 -1.47 25.58 -14.09
C GLY A 167 -0.85 24.45 -14.91
N ASP A 168 -1.09 23.18 -14.56
CA ASP A 168 -0.71 22.04 -15.39
C ASP A 168 -1.94 21.16 -15.67
N ASP A 169 -2.54 21.34 -16.86
CA ASP A 169 -3.75 20.62 -17.28
C ASP A 169 -3.52 19.11 -17.53
N ARG A 170 -2.26 18.66 -17.46
CA ARG A 170 -1.93 17.24 -17.56
C ARG A 170 -2.22 16.49 -16.26
N ILE A 171 -2.42 17.17 -15.12
CA ILE A 171 -2.67 16.56 -13.81
C ILE A 171 -4.16 16.41 -13.59
N LEU A 172 -4.62 15.16 -13.46
CA LEU A 172 -6.02 14.79 -13.35
C LEU A 172 -6.31 14.11 -12.01
N PHE A 173 -7.32 14.60 -11.31
CA PHE A 173 -7.87 13.96 -10.09
C PHE A 173 -9.18 13.25 -10.44
N THR A 174 -9.22 11.92 -10.29
CA THR A 174 -10.44 11.14 -10.61
C THR A 174 -11.42 11.06 -9.45
N GLY A 175 -10.98 11.39 -8.22
CA GLY A 175 -11.70 11.05 -7.01
C GLY A 175 -11.63 9.54 -6.71
N PHE A 176 -12.50 9.06 -5.82
CA PHE A 176 -12.57 7.64 -5.46
C PHE A 176 -13.07 6.79 -6.63
N VAL A 177 -12.34 5.74 -6.94
CA VAL A 177 -12.65 4.78 -8.01
C VAL A 177 -12.73 3.36 -7.47
N GLN A 178 -13.57 2.53 -8.08
CA GLN A 178 -13.74 1.12 -7.72
C GLN A 178 -14.23 0.27 -8.89
N GLY A 179 -14.18 -1.05 -8.74
CA GLY A 179 -14.69 -2.01 -9.73
C GLY A 179 -14.01 -1.86 -11.09
N ALA A 180 -14.78 -1.91 -12.17
CA ALA A 180 -14.25 -1.88 -13.53
C ALA A 180 -13.40 -0.64 -13.85
N MET A 181 -13.74 0.52 -13.29
CA MET A 181 -12.96 1.75 -13.46
C MET A 181 -11.54 1.61 -12.86
N LEU A 182 -11.45 1.03 -11.68
CA LEU A 182 -10.17 0.74 -11.01
C LEU A 182 -9.36 -0.28 -11.82
N ASP A 183 -10.00 -1.36 -12.27
CA ASP A 183 -9.34 -2.37 -13.11
C ASP A 183 -8.79 -1.76 -14.41
N GLU A 184 -9.56 -0.87 -15.05
CA GLU A 184 -9.12 -0.19 -16.27
C GLU A 184 -7.95 0.75 -16.02
N LEU A 185 -7.97 1.51 -14.90
CA LEU A 185 -6.86 2.39 -14.54
C LEU A 185 -5.55 1.61 -14.34
N TYR A 186 -5.57 0.50 -13.63
CA TYR A 186 -4.38 -0.34 -13.50
C TYR A 186 -3.97 -1.00 -14.82
N SER A 187 -4.93 -1.49 -15.61
CA SER A 187 -4.65 -2.25 -16.85
C SER A 187 -3.98 -1.40 -17.94
N ASN A 188 -4.20 -0.09 -17.94
CA ASN A 188 -3.81 0.77 -19.06
C ASN A 188 -2.78 1.85 -18.67
N ALA A 189 -2.31 1.88 -17.44
CA ALA A 189 -1.29 2.83 -17.01
C ALA A 189 0.05 2.59 -17.72
N TYR A 190 0.76 3.66 -18.04
CA TYR A 190 2.13 3.59 -18.53
C TYR A 190 3.09 3.19 -17.41
N ILE A 191 3.01 3.90 -16.27
CA ILE A 191 3.75 3.63 -15.04
C ILE A 191 2.80 3.79 -13.87
N TYR A 192 2.95 2.96 -12.86
CA TYR A 192 2.36 3.17 -11.54
C TYR A 192 3.40 3.78 -10.60
N THR A 193 3.06 4.84 -9.87
CA THR A 193 3.98 5.52 -8.96
C THR A 193 3.47 5.47 -7.52
N LEU A 194 4.33 5.06 -6.59
CA LEU A 194 4.07 5.06 -5.14
C LEU A 194 5.18 5.82 -4.40
N PRO A 195 5.07 7.14 -4.24
CA PRO A 195 6.11 7.99 -3.66
C PRO A 195 6.02 8.09 -2.13
N SER A 196 5.59 7.02 -1.47
CA SER A 196 5.26 7.01 -0.04
C SER A 196 6.47 7.21 0.86
N ASP A 197 6.27 7.95 1.94
CA ASP A 197 7.24 8.10 3.03
C ASP A 197 7.12 6.98 4.07
N LEU A 198 5.94 6.38 4.18
CA LEU A 198 5.62 5.34 5.15
C LEU A 198 4.56 4.38 4.58
N GLU A 199 4.84 3.09 4.70
CA GLU A 199 3.93 2.00 4.38
C GLU A 199 3.97 0.92 5.47
N GLY A 200 2.93 0.10 5.55
CA GLY A 200 3.01 -1.15 6.29
C GLY A 200 3.36 -2.28 5.33
N MET A 201 2.47 -2.52 4.40
CA MET A 201 2.67 -3.32 3.19
C MET A 201 1.75 -2.77 2.12
N PRO A 202 2.27 -2.18 1.03
CA PRO A 202 1.48 -1.42 0.08
C PRO A 202 0.67 -2.32 -0.85
N LEU A 203 -0.62 -2.58 -0.52
CA LEU A 203 -1.51 -3.39 -1.36
C LEU A 203 -1.64 -2.84 -2.78
N SER A 204 -1.72 -1.52 -2.93
CA SER A 204 -1.83 -0.88 -4.24
C SER A 204 -0.60 -1.12 -5.13
N LEU A 205 0.58 -1.34 -4.55
CA LEU A 205 1.78 -1.73 -5.28
C LEU A 205 1.70 -3.19 -5.73
N LEU A 206 1.26 -4.09 -4.85
CA LEU A 206 1.03 -5.49 -5.23
C LEU A 206 0.01 -5.59 -6.37
N GLU A 207 -1.09 -4.83 -6.26
CA GLU A 207 -2.12 -4.76 -7.30
C GLU A 207 -1.53 -4.21 -8.61
N ALA A 208 -0.86 -3.06 -8.58
CA ALA A 208 -0.26 -2.46 -9.77
C ALA A 208 0.67 -3.44 -10.50
N MET A 209 1.57 -4.11 -9.76
CA MET A 209 2.46 -5.11 -10.34
C MET A 209 1.69 -6.32 -10.89
N SER A 210 0.60 -6.75 -10.24
CA SER A 210 -0.21 -7.89 -10.70
C SER A 210 -0.92 -7.61 -12.03
N TYR A 211 -1.25 -6.34 -12.31
CA TYR A 211 -1.73 -5.88 -13.62
C TYR A 211 -0.63 -5.76 -14.68
N GLY A 212 0.63 -6.00 -14.32
CA GLY A 212 1.77 -5.89 -15.22
C GLY A 212 2.27 -4.46 -15.40
N ASN A 213 2.08 -3.58 -14.41
CA ASN A 213 2.64 -2.24 -14.49
C ASN A 213 4.13 -2.22 -14.19
N CYS A 214 4.87 -1.36 -14.92
CA CYS A 214 6.12 -0.82 -14.43
C CYS A 214 5.81 0.07 -13.22
N CYS A 215 6.49 -0.13 -12.10
CA CYS A 215 6.30 0.67 -10.90
C CYS A 215 7.52 1.55 -10.63
N LEU A 216 7.28 2.77 -10.14
CA LEU A 216 8.29 3.69 -9.63
C LEU A 216 7.95 3.95 -8.15
N VAL A 217 8.85 3.58 -7.25
CA VAL A 217 8.58 3.61 -5.80
C VAL A 217 9.70 4.31 -5.04
N SER A 218 9.38 4.83 -3.86
CA SER A 218 10.40 5.33 -2.93
C SER A 218 11.26 4.20 -2.36
N ASP A 219 12.48 4.51 -1.95
CA ASP A 219 13.48 3.57 -1.43
C ASP A 219 13.23 3.11 0.03
N ILE A 220 11.98 3.24 0.50
CA ILE A 220 11.60 2.72 1.83
C ILE A 220 11.62 1.19 1.84
N PRO A 221 12.02 0.56 2.95
CA PRO A 221 12.12 -0.91 3.06
C PRO A 221 10.84 -1.64 2.63
N GLU A 222 9.66 -1.13 3.01
CA GLU A 222 8.37 -1.74 2.70
C GLU A 222 8.06 -1.78 1.20
N CYS A 223 8.63 -0.85 0.41
CA CYS A 223 8.51 -0.87 -1.05
C CYS A 223 9.61 -1.72 -1.67
N THR A 224 10.87 -1.53 -1.26
CA THR A 224 12.02 -2.23 -1.85
C THR A 224 12.00 -3.73 -1.60
N GLU A 225 11.53 -4.19 -0.42
CA GLU A 225 11.29 -5.62 -0.13
C GLU A 225 10.23 -6.24 -1.06
N VAL A 226 9.23 -5.46 -1.46
CA VAL A 226 8.19 -5.92 -2.37
C VAL A 226 8.72 -6.09 -3.78
N VAL A 227 9.36 -5.05 -4.31
CA VAL A 227 9.69 -4.97 -5.74
C VAL A 227 11.04 -5.61 -6.10
N GLU A 228 11.96 -5.72 -5.15
CA GLU A 228 13.34 -6.16 -5.38
C GLU A 228 13.99 -5.37 -6.54
N ASP A 229 14.41 -6.05 -7.62
CA ASP A 229 14.98 -5.46 -8.84
C ASP A 229 13.94 -5.29 -9.97
N LYS A 230 12.63 -5.40 -9.67
CA LYS A 230 11.54 -5.42 -10.67
C LYS A 230 10.77 -4.10 -10.77
N ALA A 231 11.31 -3.02 -10.21
CA ALA A 231 10.73 -1.68 -10.29
C ALA A 231 11.83 -0.62 -10.36
N LEU A 232 11.45 0.59 -10.74
CA LEU A 232 12.28 1.78 -10.63
C LEU A 232 12.21 2.30 -9.19
N ILE A 233 13.34 2.77 -8.67
CA ILE A 233 13.45 3.25 -7.29
C ILE A 233 13.99 4.67 -7.32
N PHE A 234 13.40 5.55 -6.50
CA PHE A 234 13.90 6.90 -6.27
C PHE A 234 14.10 7.12 -4.76
N GLN A 235 14.94 8.07 -4.42
CA GLN A 235 15.23 8.44 -3.04
C GLN A 235 13.99 9.07 -2.37
N LYS A 236 13.56 8.53 -1.25
CA LYS A 236 12.43 9.03 -0.45
C LYS A 236 12.48 10.54 -0.27
N SER A 237 11.33 11.20 -0.44
CA SER A 237 11.15 12.66 -0.26
C SER A 237 12.03 13.53 -1.16
N ASN A 238 12.68 12.97 -2.18
CA ASN A 238 13.54 13.70 -3.11
C ASN A 238 12.79 13.96 -4.43
N VAL A 239 12.33 15.20 -4.60
CA VAL A 239 11.54 15.65 -5.77
C VAL A 239 12.38 15.59 -7.04
N GLU A 240 13.65 16.00 -6.97
CA GLU A 240 14.56 16.04 -8.10
C GLU A 240 14.86 14.63 -8.63
N ASP A 241 15.16 13.66 -7.73
CA ASP A 241 15.40 12.28 -8.14
C ASP A 241 14.13 11.64 -8.70
N LEU A 242 12.96 11.91 -8.09
CA LEU A 242 11.66 11.46 -8.62
C LEU A 242 11.41 12.01 -10.03
N GLN A 243 11.70 13.31 -10.27
CA GLN A 243 11.59 13.94 -11.58
C GLN A 243 12.53 13.26 -12.59
N GLU A 244 13.80 13.07 -12.24
CA GLU A 244 14.79 12.40 -13.11
C GLU A 244 14.34 10.98 -13.49
N LYS A 245 13.85 10.19 -12.54
CA LYS A 245 13.34 8.83 -12.80
C LYS A 245 12.10 8.83 -13.68
N LEU A 246 11.18 9.79 -13.50
CA LEU A 246 10.00 9.94 -14.33
C LEU A 246 10.39 10.34 -15.77
N GLN A 247 11.34 11.27 -15.92
CA GLN A 247 11.83 11.70 -17.23
C GLN A 247 12.52 10.54 -17.94
N ASP A 248 13.45 9.85 -17.26
CA ASP A 248 14.16 8.69 -17.81
C ASP A 248 13.19 7.60 -18.29
N ALA A 249 12.14 7.33 -17.51
CA ALA A 249 11.11 6.38 -17.90
C ALA A 249 10.29 6.86 -19.13
N CYS A 250 10.04 8.16 -19.28
CA CYS A 250 9.37 8.70 -20.47
C CYS A 250 10.26 8.63 -21.70
N ASP A 251 11.56 8.84 -21.54
CA ASP A 251 12.54 8.87 -22.64
C ASP A 251 12.96 7.45 -23.09
N HIS A 252 12.81 6.44 -22.21
CA HIS A 252 13.23 5.05 -22.44
C HIS A 252 12.05 4.05 -22.31
N PRO A 253 11.07 4.07 -23.22
CA PRO A 253 9.89 3.21 -23.13
C PRO A 253 10.22 1.70 -23.19
N GLU A 254 11.34 1.32 -23.79
CA GLU A 254 11.82 -0.08 -23.80
C GLU A 254 12.18 -0.59 -22.39
N MET A 255 12.72 0.28 -21.53
CA MET A 255 12.98 -0.05 -20.13
C MET A 255 11.66 -0.28 -19.39
N VAL A 256 10.67 0.58 -19.57
CA VAL A 256 9.34 0.44 -18.99
C VAL A 256 8.68 -0.86 -19.43
N MET A 257 8.72 -1.19 -20.73
CA MET A 257 8.17 -2.44 -21.26
C MET A 257 8.86 -3.67 -20.70
N LYS A 258 10.16 -3.64 -20.50
CA LYS A 258 10.91 -4.74 -19.87
C LYS A 258 10.40 -4.99 -18.44
N MET A 259 10.20 -3.95 -17.65
CA MET A 259 9.64 -4.04 -16.30
C MET A 259 8.20 -4.57 -16.31
N LYS A 260 7.33 -4.04 -17.17
CA LYS A 260 5.95 -4.50 -17.34
C LYS A 260 5.86 -6.00 -17.60
N ASN A 261 6.69 -6.52 -18.49
CA ASN A 261 6.67 -7.92 -18.89
C ASN A 261 7.04 -8.91 -17.77
N GLN A 262 7.70 -8.45 -16.72
CA GLN A 262 8.15 -9.28 -15.59
C GLN A 262 7.27 -9.12 -14.34
N ALA A 263 6.59 -7.98 -14.20
CA ALA A 263 5.95 -7.57 -12.95
C ALA A 263 4.89 -8.59 -12.47
N ALA A 264 3.94 -8.95 -13.33
CA ALA A 264 2.81 -9.80 -12.94
C ALA A 264 3.24 -11.20 -12.51
N ASP A 265 4.13 -11.83 -13.27
CA ASP A 265 4.62 -13.18 -12.96
C ASP A 265 5.44 -13.19 -11.66
N PHE A 266 6.27 -12.17 -11.47
CA PHE A 266 7.07 -12.01 -10.27
C PHE A 266 6.19 -11.85 -9.03
N ILE A 267 5.29 -10.87 -9.04
CA ILE A 267 4.54 -10.50 -7.84
C ILE A 267 3.51 -11.56 -7.44
N CYS A 268 2.78 -12.13 -8.41
CA CYS A 268 1.77 -13.17 -8.15
C CYS A 268 2.39 -14.50 -7.69
N LYS A 269 3.64 -14.76 -8.05
CA LYS A 269 4.40 -15.90 -7.53
C LYS A 269 4.90 -15.66 -6.11
N LYS A 270 5.44 -14.45 -5.85
CA LYS A 270 6.04 -14.09 -4.56
C LYS A 270 5.00 -13.93 -3.46
N TYR A 271 3.84 -13.34 -3.77
CA TYR A 271 2.78 -12.99 -2.83
C TYR A 271 1.45 -13.67 -3.18
N ASN A 272 1.45 -15.00 -3.15
CA ASN A 272 0.30 -15.81 -3.49
C ASN A 272 -0.68 -15.91 -2.33
N TRP A 273 -1.98 -15.61 -2.55
CA TRP A 273 -3.01 -15.69 -1.51
C TRP A 273 -3.20 -17.09 -0.93
N ASP A 274 -3.04 -18.16 -1.72
CA ASP A 274 -3.23 -19.52 -1.22
C ASP A 274 -2.18 -19.87 -0.18
N GLU A 275 -0.92 -19.44 -0.37
CA GLU A 275 0.13 -19.61 0.62
C GLU A 275 -0.10 -18.74 1.86
N VAL A 276 -0.55 -17.49 1.71
CA VAL A 276 -0.92 -16.61 2.82
C VAL A 276 -2.00 -17.24 3.69
N VAL A 277 -3.08 -17.75 3.06
CA VAL A 277 -4.18 -18.43 3.75
C VAL A 277 -3.69 -19.70 4.45
N LYS A 278 -2.89 -20.51 3.77
CA LYS A 278 -2.33 -21.74 4.31
C LYS A 278 -1.47 -21.49 5.55
N GLU A 279 -0.56 -20.52 5.50
CA GLU A 279 0.26 -20.17 6.66
C GLU A 279 -0.56 -19.59 7.81
N THR A 280 -1.53 -18.71 7.52
CA THR A 280 -2.45 -18.18 8.52
C THR A 280 -3.28 -19.28 9.19
N MET A 281 -3.79 -20.24 8.43
CA MET A 281 -4.58 -21.37 8.95
C MET A 281 -3.78 -22.29 9.88
N LYS A 282 -2.45 -22.41 9.70
CA LYS A 282 -1.60 -23.14 10.64
C LYS A 282 -1.61 -22.50 12.02
N LEU A 283 -1.67 -21.17 12.09
CA LEU A 283 -1.68 -20.42 13.34
C LEU A 283 -3.03 -20.53 14.10
N TYR A 284 -4.11 -20.86 13.41
CA TYR A 284 -5.42 -21.08 14.06
C TYR A 284 -5.49 -22.41 14.80
N ARG A 285 -4.68 -23.38 14.43
CA ARG A 285 -4.66 -24.69 15.10
C ARG A 285 -3.88 -24.60 16.40
N ARG A 286 -4.44 -25.13 17.47
CA ARG A 286 -3.68 -25.36 18.70
C ARG A 286 -2.64 -26.45 18.40
N LYS A 287 -1.40 -26.20 18.82
CA LYS A 287 -0.37 -27.24 18.81
C LYS A 287 -0.71 -28.32 19.82
#